data_b109f3bd9bf11a59fa8a3abd0edc3cfa
#
_entry.id   b109f3bd9bf11a59fa8a3abd0edc3cfa
#
_cell.length_a   1.000
_cell.length_b   1.000
_cell.length_c   1.000
_cell.angle_alpha   90.00
_cell.angle_beta   90.00
_cell.angle_gamma   90.00
#
_symmetry.space_group_name_H-M   'P 1'
#
loop_
_entity.id
_entity.type
_entity.pdbx_description
1 polymer ?
#
loop_
_entity_poly.entity_id
_entity_poly.type
_entity_poly.pdbx_seq_one_letter_code
_entity_poly.pdbx_strand_id
1 'polypeptide(L)'
;MQTFLPYSDFKKSLEVLDNKRLGKQRVETYQIISAITRRPKLDGTPYKGWINHPCSIMWQKFVPALKFYYNCSIDEWVKRGFKNTMVKEIIEEPIILPDWFGFEDFHSSHRANLLKKELTYYSKYSWTENPQDPYVWLDKDGKWYKQIAGQKDRIYYETTQF
;
A
#
# COMPACT_ATOMS: atom_id res chain seq x y z
N MET A 1 8.01 -4.11 0.22
CA MET A 1 6.96 -3.61 -0.70
C MET A 1 5.68 -3.37 0.07
N GLN A 2 5.09 -2.21 -0.07
CA GLN A 2 3.85 -1.83 0.62
C GLN A 2 3.17 -0.67 -0.08
N THR A 3 1.84 -0.64 -0.03
CA THR A 3 1.04 0.57 -0.25
C THR A 3 0.62 1.09 1.13
N PHE A 4 1.27 2.12 1.62
CA PHE A 4 0.96 2.64 2.95
C PHE A 4 -0.40 3.32 2.99
N LEU A 5 -1.27 2.82 3.83
CA LEU A 5 -2.62 3.31 4.07
C LEU A 5 -2.89 3.45 5.57
N PRO A 6 -2.24 4.42 6.25
CA PRO A 6 -2.49 4.66 7.67
C PRO A 6 -3.92 5.16 7.95
N TYR A 7 -4.65 5.58 6.92
CA TYR A 7 -6.05 6.02 7.00
C TYR A 7 -6.89 5.41 5.89
N SER A 8 -8.20 5.37 6.08
CA SER A 8 -9.17 5.01 5.04
C SER A 8 -9.43 6.17 4.06
N ASP A 9 -8.35 6.80 3.62
CA ASP A 9 -8.34 7.91 2.66
C ASP A 9 -6.98 7.91 1.96
N PHE A 10 -6.94 7.86 0.64
CA PHE A 10 -5.71 7.77 -0.13
C PHE A 10 -4.85 9.02 0.00
N LYS A 11 -5.46 10.19 -0.17
CA LYS A 11 -4.74 11.47 -0.13
C LYS A 11 -4.19 11.74 1.26
N LYS A 12 -5.01 11.57 2.28
CA LYS A 12 -4.61 11.73 3.67
C LYS A 12 -3.48 10.76 4.06
N SER A 13 -3.58 9.51 3.60
CA SER A 13 -2.52 8.50 3.82
C SER A 13 -1.19 8.91 3.22
N LEU A 14 -1.21 9.48 2.02
CA LEU A 14 0.01 9.92 1.32
C LEU A 14 0.58 11.23 1.90
N GLU A 15 -0.28 12.16 2.33
CA GLU A 15 0.12 13.43 2.94
C GLU A 15 0.94 13.25 4.22
N VAL A 16 0.69 12.21 5.00
CA VAL A 16 1.42 11.97 6.25
C VAL A 16 2.75 11.26 6.05
N LEU A 17 3.04 10.71 4.87
CA LEU A 17 4.31 10.02 4.61
C LEU A 17 5.49 11.01 4.57
N ASP A 18 6.60 10.60 5.16
CA ASP A 18 7.87 11.31 4.96
C ASP A 18 8.31 11.24 3.49
N ASN A 19 9.19 12.14 3.08
CA ASN A 19 9.61 12.25 1.67
C ASN A 19 10.21 10.96 1.12
N LYS A 20 10.96 10.21 1.93
CA LYS A 20 11.58 8.96 1.52
C LYS A 20 10.54 7.90 1.22
N ARG A 21 9.54 7.72 2.09
CA ARG A 21 8.47 6.74 1.88
C ARG A 21 7.52 7.17 0.77
N LEU A 22 7.17 8.44 0.69
CA LEU A 22 6.36 8.95 -0.42
C LEU A 22 7.05 8.73 -1.77
N GLY A 23 8.34 9.03 -1.87
CA GLY A 23 9.13 8.78 -3.08
C GLY A 23 9.08 7.31 -3.50
N LYS A 24 9.24 6.40 -2.54
CA LYS A 24 9.15 4.95 -2.76
C LYS A 24 7.75 4.50 -3.15
N GLN A 25 6.68 5.11 -2.61
CA GLN A 25 5.31 4.72 -2.93
C GLN A 25 4.99 4.81 -4.42
N ARG A 26 5.48 5.82 -5.10
CA ARG A 26 5.32 5.93 -6.56
C ARG A 26 5.91 4.71 -7.28
N VAL A 27 7.11 4.31 -6.91
CA VAL A 27 7.83 3.19 -7.54
C VAL A 27 7.21 1.85 -7.14
N GLU A 28 6.97 1.63 -5.87
CA GLU A 28 6.42 0.35 -5.36
C GLU A 28 5.01 0.11 -5.87
N THR A 29 4.16 1.14 -5.90
CA THR A 29 2.80 1.02 -6.45
C THR A 29 2.82 0.73 -7.94
N TYR A 30 3.70 1.38 -8.71
CA TYR A 30 3.91 1.06 -10.12
C TYR A 30 4.32 -0.41 -10.32
N GLN A 31 5.22 -0.92 -9.47
CA GLN A 31 5.65 -2.32 -9.53
C GLN A 31 4.51 -3.29 -9.20
N ILE A 32 3.65 -2.96 -8.24
CA ILE A 32 2.47 -3.77 -7.89
C ILE A 32 1.48 -3.78 -9.05
N ILE A 33 1.18 -2.63 -9.65
CA ILE A 33 0.31 -2.54 -10.84
C ILE A 33 0.90 -3.41 -11.97
N SER A 34 2.20 -3.29 -12.21
CA SER A 34 2.88 -4.06 -13.26
C SER A 34 2.84 -5.56 -13.00
N ALA A 35 2.97 -5.98 -11.75
CA ALA A 35 2.86 -7.39 -11.36
C ALA A 35 1.44 -7.93 -11.59
N ILE A 36 0.42 -7.22 -11.13
CA ILE A 36 -0.98 -7.64 -11.22
C ILE A 36 -1.44 -7.69 -12.68
N THR A 37 -1.10 -6.66 -13.46
CA THR A 37 -1.52 -6.55 -14.88
C THR A 37 -0.63 -7.32 -15.85
N ARG A 38 0.42 -7.98 -15.36
CA ARG A 38 1.40 -8.68 -16.21
C ARG A 38 2.01 -7.78 -17.29
N ARG A 39 2.26 -6.53 -16.94
CA ARG A 39 2.79 -5.53 -17.87
C ARG A 39 4.07 -6.04 -18.54
N PRO A 40 4.20 -5.95 -19.88
CA PRO A 40 5.42 -6.37 -20.54
C PRO A 40 6.58 -5.44 -20.18
N LYS A 41 7.77 -6.03 -20.02
CA LYS A 41 9.02 -5.29 -19.90
C LYS A 41 9.45 -4.75 -21.28
N LEU A 42 10.52 -3.96 -21.30
CA LEU A 42 11.08 -3.43 -22.54
C LEU A 42 11.47 -4.52 -23.55
N ASP A 43 11.87 -5.71 -23.06
CA ASP A 43 12.22 -6.87 -23.90
C ASP A 43 10.99 -7.70 -24.34
N GLY A 44 9.77 -7.24 -24.04
CA GLY A 44 8.51 -7.93 -24.39
C GLY A 44 8.11 -9.06 -23.44
N THR A 45 8.95 -9.45 -22.47
CA THR A 45 8.60 -10.49 -21.48
C THR A 45 7.65 -9.94 -20.42
N PRO A 46 6.73 -10.77 -19.85
CA PRO A 46 5.83 -10.29 -18.81
C PRO A 46 6.58 -9.99 -17.52
N TYR A 47 6.10 -8.98 -16.78
CA TYR A 47 6.60 -8.68 -15.45
C TYR A 47 6.28 -9.84 -14.50
N LYS A 48 7.28 -10.37 -13.81
CA LYS A 48 7.15 -11.54 -12.93
C LYS A 48 7.38 -11.24 -11.44
N GLY A 49 7.91 -10.07 -11.12
CA GLY A 49 8.20 -9.69 -9.73
C GLY A 49 6.93 -9.42 -8.92
N TRP A 50 6.98 -9.67 -7.61
CA TRP A 50 5.98 -9.28 -6.61
C TRP A 50 4.56 -9.84 -6.77
N ILE A 51 4.31 -10.77 -7.69
CA ILE A 51 2.96 -11.24 -8.00
C ILE A 51 2.30 -11.98 -6.84
N ASN A 52 3.10 -12.68 -6.04
CA ASN A 52 2.64 -13.43 -4.86
C ASN A 52 2.83 -12.64 -3.55
N HIS A 53 3.24 -11.39 -3.64
CA HIS A 53 3.38 -10.55 -2.45
C HIS A 53 1.99 -10.24 -1.86
N PRO A 54 1.83 -10.25 -0.52
CA PRO A 54 0.54 -9.97 0.12
C PRO A 54 -0.15 -8.70 -0.39
N CYS A 55 0.60 -7.63 -0.59
CA CYS A 55 0.09 -6.39 -1.14
C CYS A 55 -0.53 -6.59 -2.54
N SER A 56 0.15 -7.32 -3.43
CA SER A 56 -0.35 -7.60 -4.78
C SER A 56 -1.63 -8.45 -4.73
N ILE A 57 -1.69 -9.42 -3.83
CA ILE A 57 -2.87 -10.26 -3.63
C ILE A 57 -4.07 -9.41 -3.21
N MET A 58 -3.89 -8.51 -2.26
CA MET A 58 -4.96 -7.64 -1.75
C MET A 58 -5.50 -6.70 -2.83
N TRP A 59 -4.65 -6.19 -3.72
CA TRP A 59 -5.05 -5.26 -4.77
C TRP A 59 -5.54 -5.92 -6.06
N GLN A 60 -5.39 -7.23 -6.21
CA GLN A 60 -5.56 -7.94 -7.49
C GLN A 60 -6.90 -7.67 -8.19
N LYS A 61 -7.97 -7.51 -7.44
CA LYS A 61 -9.32 -7.24 -7.97
C LYS A 61 -9.66 -5.73 -8.03
N PHE A 62 -8.75 -4.85 -7.64
CA PHE A 62 -9.03 -3.43 -7.45
C PHE A 62 -8.00 -2.55 -8.16
N VAL A 63 -7.58 -2.95 -9.35
CA VAL A 63 -6.55 -2.25 -10.13
C VAL A 63 -6.90 -0.79 -10.42
N PRO A 64 -8.14 -0.40 -10.78
CA PRO A 64 -8.48 1.00 -10.96
C PRO A 64 -8.26 1.85 -9.70
N ALA A 65 -8.63 1.33 -8.52
CA ALA A 65 -8.38 2.02 -7.26
C ALA A 65 -6.88 2.11 -6.94
N LEU A 66 -6.10 1.09 -7.23
CA LEU A 66 -4.65 1.10 -7.06
C LEU A 66 -3.98 2.12 -8.00
N LYS A 67 -4.43 2.22 -9.24
CA LYS A 67 -4.00 3.26 -10.19
C LYS A 67 -4.31 4.66 -9.66
N PHE A 68 -5.48 4.83 -9.05
CA PHE A 68 -5.85 6.11 -8.44
C PHE A 68 -4.93 6.46 -7.26
N TYR A 69 -4.63 5.49 -6.39
CA TYR A 69 -3.65 5.67 -5.31
C TYR A 69 -2.26 6.05 -5.87
N TYR A 70 -1.81 5.38 -6.92
CA TYR A 70 -0.57 5.70 -7.61
C TYR A 70 -0.56 7.15 -8.13
N ASN A 71 -1.62 7.57 -8.80
CA ASN A 71 -1.73 8.93 -9.32
C ASN A 71 -1.73 9.96 -8.19
N CYS A 72 -2.41 9.68 -7.07
CA CYS A 72 -2.36 10.53 -5.89
C CYS A 72 -0.97 10.65 -5.30
N SER A 73 -0.16 9.57 -5.34
CA SER A 73 1.22 9.60 -4.85
C SER A 73 2.12 10.51 -5.70
N ILE A 74 1.89 10.54 -7.00
CA ILE A 74 2.57 11.49 -7.91
C ILE A 74 2.13 12.92 -7.60
N ASP A 75 0.84 13.16 -7.44
CA ASP A 75 0.32 14.50 -7.13
C ASP A 75 0.91 15.06 -5.83
N GLU A 76 0.97 14.26 -4.77
CA GLU A 76 1.56 14.68 -3.50
C GLU A 76 3.07 14.94 -3.64
N TRP A 77 3.79 14.12 -4.42
CA TRP A 77 5.20 14.31 -4.70
C TRP A 77 5.48 15.65 -5.40
N VAL A 78 4.71 15.96 -6.44
CA VAL A 78 4.81 17.23 -7.18
C VAL A 78 4.39 18.41 -6.31
N LYS A 79 3.32 18.26 -5.53
CA LYS A 79 2.85 19.29 -4.58
C LYS A 79 3.94 19.69 -3.58
N ARG A 80 4.79 18.74 -3.17
CA ARG A 80 5.95 19.04 -2.29
C ARG A 80 7.13 19.71 -3.02
N GLY A 81 7.03 19.96 -4.31
CA GLY A 81 8.06 20.62 -5.12
C GLY A 81 9.13 19.71 -5.70
N PHE A 82 8.95 18.39 -5.63
CA PHE A 82 9.91 17.45 -6.18
C PHE A 82 9.68 17.21 -7.67
N LYS A 83 10.77 17.02 -8.42
CA LYS A 83 10.71 16.64 -9.83
C LYS A 83 10.14 15.22 -9.97
N ASN A 84 9.19 15.06 -10.87
CA ASN A 84 8.60 13.78 -11.20
C ASN A 84 8.83 13.43 -12.68
N THR A 85 9.29 12.22 -12.95
CA THR A 85 9.47 11.66 -14.29
C THR A 85 8.54 10.47 -14.56
N MET A 86 7.72 10.09 -13.61
CA MET A 86 6.79 8.96 -13.74
C MET A 86 5.47 9.44 -14.35
N VAL A 87 4.93 8.64 -15.25
CA VAL A 87 3.67 8.94 -15.93
C VAL A 87 2.51 8.39 -15.12
N LYS A 88 1.47 9.21 -14.96
CA LYS A 88 0.22 8.75 -14.34
C LYS A 88 -0.44 7.64 -15.13
N GLU A 89 -1.13 6.76 -14.44
CA GLU A 89 -1.95 5.71 -15.05
C GLU A 89 -3.26 6.27 -15.59
N ILE A 90 -3.68 5.74 -16.75
CA ILE A 90 -5.01 6.00 -17.31
C ILE A 90 -5.99 5.05 -16.62
N ILE A 91 -7.12 5.59 -16.14
CA ILE A 91 -8.16 4.83 -15.47
C ILE A 91 -9.42 4.92 -16.34
N GLU A 92 -9.76 3.83 -17.00
CA GLU A 92 -10.91 3.74 -17.90
C GLU A 92 -12.14 3.13 -17.21
N GLU A 93 -11.91 2.22 -16.25
CA GLU A 93 -12.97 1.56 -15.51
C GLU A 93 -13.37 2.37 -14.26
N PRO A 94 -14.59 2.13 -13.73
CA PRO A 94 -15.02 2.75 -12.47
C PRO A 94 -14.08 2.41 -11.31
N ILE A 95 -13.81 3.39 -10.46
CA ILE A 95 -13.00 3.21 -9.26
C ILE A 95 -13.89 2.61 -8.17
N ILE A 96 -13.68 1.33 -7.89
CA ILE A 96 -14.34 0.60 -6.80
C ILE A 96 -13.30 0.39 -5.70
N LEU A 97 -13.59 0.91 -4.51
CA LEU A 97 -12.71 0.73 -3.36
C LEU A 97 -12.74 -0.73 -2.89
N PRO A 98 -11.59 -1.26 -2.43
CA PRO A 98 -11.55 -2.61 -1.89
C PRO A 98 -12.47 -2.78 -0.67
N ASP A 99 -13.05 -3.97 -0.52
CA ASP A 99 -13.92 -4.31 0.61
C ASP A 99 -13.18 -4.20 1.96
N TRP A 100 -11.87 -4.48 1.96
CA TRP A 100 -11.02 -4.34 3.13
C TRP A 100 -10.63 -2.91 3.47
N PHE A 101 -10.89 -1.96 2.59
CA PHE A 101 -10.61 -0.54 2.81
C PHE A 101 -11.57 0.01 3.87
N GLY A 102 -11.03 0.55 4.95
CA GLY A 102 -11.81 0.94 6.13
C GLY A 102 -11.74 -0.05 7.30
N PHE A 103 -11.11 -1.21 7.12
CA PHE A 103 -10.85 -2.13 8.22
C PHE A 103 -9.75 -1.56 9.14
N GLU A 104 -10.13 -1.15 10.34
CA GLU A 104 -9.25 -0.37 11.23
C GLU A 104 -7.97 -1.12 11.62
N ASP A 105 -8.03 -2.42 11.86
CA ASP A 105 -6.83 -3.21 12.18
C ASP A 105 -5.78 -3.14 11.06
N PHE A 106 -6.23 -3.10 9.80
CA PHE A 106 -5.34 -2.94 8.65
C PHE A 106 -4.65 -1.56 8.68
N HIS A 107 -5.42 -0.48 8.83
CA HIS A 107 -4.89 0.88 8.85
C HIS A 107 -3.99 1.11 10.07
N SER A 108 -4.40 0.63 11.24
CA SER A 108 -3.62 0.67 12.47
C SER A 108 -2.27 -0.03 12.31
N SER A 109 -2.24 -1.19 11.67
CA SER A 109 -0.99 -1.91 11.41
C SER A 109 -0.01 -1.11 10.54
N HIS A 110 -0.52 -0.29 9.62
CA HIS A 110 0.30 0.62 8.80
C HIS A 110 0.88 1.76 9.63
N ARG A 111 0.09 2.36 10.54
CA ARG A 111 0.59 3.38 11.48
C ARG A 111 1.69 2.81 12.36
N ALA A 112 1.49 1.62 12.93
CA ALA A 112 2.49 0.93 13.75
C ALA A 112 3.81 0.73 12.98
N ASN A 113 3.74 0.25 11.76
CA ASN A 113 4.92 0.00 10.96
C ASN A 113 5.61 1.28 10.45
N LEU A 114 4.88 2.36 10.23
CA LEU A 114 5.47 3.67 9.96
C LEU A 114 6.20 4.21 11.19
N LEU A 115 5.62 4.12 12.38
CA LEU A 115 6.29 4.43 13.65
C LEU A 115 7.58 3.64 13.82
N LYS A 116 7.57 2.34 13.52
CA LYS A 116 8.76 1.49 13.56
C LYS A 116 9.86 1.96 12.60
N LYS A 117 9.49 2.42 11.43
CA LYS A 117 10.42 2.86 10.38
C LYS A 117 11.09 4.21 10.69
N GLU A 118 10.33 5.15 11.25
CA GLU A 118 10.81 6.50 11.52
C GLU A 118 10.04 7.12 12.69
N LEU A 119 10.34 6.67 13.89
CA LEU A 119 9.63 7.08 15.10
C LEU A 119 9.66 8.61 15.30
N THR A 120 10.81 9.23 15.10
CA THR A 120 10.96 10.68 15.27
C THR A 120 10.03 11.48 14.38
N TYR A 121 9.86 11.05 13.12
CA TYR A 121 8.98 11.74 12.19
C TYR A 121 7.50 11.48 12.50
N TYR A 122 7.11 10.22 12.68
CA TYR A 122 5.70 9.84 12.80
C TYR A 122 5.09 10.08 14.19
N SER A 123 5.91 10.27 15.23
CA SER A 123 5.43 10.62 16.57
C SER A 123 4.65 11.93 16.62
N LYS A 124 4.88 12.84 15.67
CA LYS A 124 4.12 14.11 15.59
C LYS A 124 2.62 13.94 15.31
N TYR A 125 2.19 12.79 14.80
CA TYR A 125 0.78 12.50 14.51
C TYR A 125 0.00 11.98 15.71
N SER A 126 0.64 11.81 16.85
CA SER A 126 0.03 11.32 18.10
C SER A 126 -0.62 9.93 17.93
N TRP A 127 -0.08 9.10 17.04
CA TRP A 127 -0.52 7.71 16.90
C TRP A 127 -0.14 6.90 18.14
N THR A 128 -1.09 6.09 18.63
CA THR A 128 -0.95 5.32 19.87
C THR A 128 -0.55 3.86 19.65
N GLU A 129 -0.40 3.44 18.38
CA GLU A 129 -0.01 2.08 18.02
C GLU A 129 1.39 1.73 18.55
N ASN A 130 1.57 0.45 18.91
CA ASN A 130 2.87 -0.07 19.27
C ASN A 130 3.71 -0.27 17.99
N PRO A 131 4.91 0.34 17.89
CA PRO A 131 5.79 0.15 16.73
C PRO A 131 6.22 -1.31 16.48
N GLN A 132 6.02 -2.21 17.43
CA GLN A 132 6.33 -3.63 17.28
C GLN A 132 5.16 -4.44 16.71
N ASP A 133 4.00 -3.85 16.53
CA ASP A 133 2.84 -4.54 15.99
C ASP A 133 3.10 -5.02 14.54
N PRO A 134 2.67 -6.25 14.21
CA PRO A 134 2.85 -6.82 12.88
C PRO A 134 1.92 -6.14 11.87
N TYR A 135 2.24 -6.33 10.57
CA TYR A 135 1.27 -6.01 9.51
C TYR A 135 0.05 -6.91 9.57
N VAL A 136 -1.08 -6.35 9.20
CA VAL A 136 -2.34 -7.07 8.98
C VAL A 136 -2.57 -7.19 7.48
N TRP A 137 -2.83 -8.41 7.02
CA TRP A 137 -3.02 -8.75 5.62
C TRP A 137 -4.27 -9.58 5.42
N LEU A 138 -4.84 -9.48 4.23
CA LEU A 138 -5.91 -10.36 3.76
C LEU A 138 -5.33 -11.33 2.72
N ASP A 139 -5.56 -12.63 2.89
CA ASP A 139 -5.09 -13.62 1.94
C ASP A 139 -6.06 -13.79 0.75
N LYS A 140 -5.67 -14.64 -0.20
CA LYS A 140 -6.48 -14.93 -1.40
C LYS A 140 -7.83 -15.57 -1.10
N ASP A 141 -8.00 -16.18 0.07
CA ASP A 141 -9.21 -16.85 0.50
C ASP A 141 -10.08 -15.93 1.39
N GLY A 142 -9.70 -14.66 1.53
CA GLY A 142 -10.43 -13.67 2.33
C GLY A 142 -10.23 -13.83 3.84
N LYS A 143 -9.12 -14.43 4.26
CA LYS A 143 -8.78 -14.62 5.68
C LYS A 143 -7.75 -13.61 6.13
N TRP A 144 -8.02 -12.97 7.25
CA TRP A 144 -7.10 -12.03 7.88
C TRP A 144 -5.98 -12.73 8.63
N TYR A 145 -4.78 -12.22 8.50
CA TYR A 145 -3.62 -12.70 9.26
C TYR A 145 -2.67 -11.56 9.61
N LYS A 146 -1.90 -11.78 10.69
CA LYS A 146 -0.82 -10.91 11.13
C LYS A 146 0.52 -11.50 10.71
N GLN A 147 1.43 -10.66 10.28
CA GLN A 147 2.78 -11.09 9.88
C GLN A 147 3.80 -10.00 10.21
N ILE A 148 4.85 -10.37 10.91
CA ILE A 148 5.98 -9.47 11.16
C ILE A 148 6.75 -9.29 9.86
N ALA A 149 7.10 -8.05 9.54
CA ALA A 149 7.86 -7.72 8.34
C ALA A 149 9.17 -8.55 8.28
N GLY A 150 9.39 -9.21 7.14
CA GLY A 150 10.56 -10.05 6.92
C GLY A 150 10.45 -11.48 7.47
N GLN A 151 9.39 -11.83 8.18
CA GLN A 151 9.12 -13.20 8.64
C GLN A 151 8.12 -13.91 7.73
N LYS A 152 8.15 -15.25 7.72
CA LYS A 152 7.27 -16.07 6.89
C LYS A 152 6.01 -16.52 7.61
N ASP A 153 6.04 -16.55 8.94
CA ASP A 153 4.95 -17.07 9.75
C ASP A 153 3.74 -16.13 9.71
N ARG A 154 2.55 -16.73 9.52
CA ARG A 154 1.27 -16.06 9.49
C ARG A 154 0.45 -16.49 10.69
N ILE A 155 -0.10 -15.50 11.40
CA ILE A 155 -1.00 -15.75 12.54
C ILE A 155 -2.39 -15.32 12.10
N TYR A 156 -3.24 -16.30 11.77
CA TYR A 156 -4.62 -16.05 11.36
C TYR A 156 -5.49 -15.71 12.57
N TYR A 157 -6.45 -14.83 12.36
CA TYR A 157 -7.44 -14.46 13.37
C TYR A 157 -8.80 -14.19 12.72
N GLU A 158 -9.85 -14.36 13.48
CA GLU A 158 -11.19 -14.03 13.03
C GLU A 158 -11.56 -12.60 13.39
N THR A 159 -12.36 -11.97 12.54
CA THR A 159 -12.91 -10.64 12.77
C THR A 159 -14.40 -10.65 12.52
N THR A 160 -15.14 -9.85 13.28
CA THR A 160 -16.58 -9.70 13.16
C THR A 160 -16.99 -8.63 12.12
N GLN A 161 -16.04 -8.02 11.41
CA GLN A 161 -16.29 -6.89 10.53
C GLN A 161 -16.56 -7.26 9.06
N PHE A 162 -16.75 -8.53 8.75
CA PHE A 162 -17.17 -8.93 7.40
C PHE A 162 -18.09 -10.14 7.47
#